data_b7628abc8b4956576cef40b678f474ad
#
_entry.id   b7628abc8b4956576cef40b678f474ad
#
_cell.length_a   1.000
_cell.length_b   1.000
_cell.length_c   1.000
_cell.angle_alpha   90.00
_cell.angle_beta   90.00
_cell.angle_gamma   90.00
#
_symmetry.space_group_name_H-M   'P 1'
#
loop_
_entity.id
_entity.type
_entity.pdbx_description
1 polymer ?
#
loop_
_entity_poly.entity_id
_entity_poly.type
_entity_poly.pdbx_seq_one_letter_code
_entity_poly.pdbx_strand_id
1 'polypeptide(L)'
;AGLFSAKAATALGGLGALETMDFDNFCAAYHCDDRVNLLEAIFADADDAKMARRLGIPVFERAAVLTAVHLAAFCIKSGEGVEPTAPIAINVDGSTYYKTRAIPFDATVRRELDEMLVKRRNIHYAIPPRVDDAPLVGAAIAAMM
;
A
#
# COMPACT_ATOMS: atom_id res chain seq x y z
N ALA A 1 -28.22 -4.37 -15.59
CA ALA A 1 -27.26 -3.37 -16.10
C ALA A 1 -25.88 -3.75 -15.56
N GLY A 2 -24.86 -3.78 -16.40
CA GLY A 2 -23.49 -4.04 -15.98
C GLY A 2 -22.92 -2.84 -15.21
N LEU A 3 -21.84 -3.07 -14.44
CA LEU A 3 -21.11 -2.01 -13.73
C LEU A 3 -20.40 -1.05 -14.68
N PHE A 4 -20.04 -1.51 -15.86
CA PHE A 4 -19.32 -0.80 -16.90
C PHE A 4 -20.06 -0.83 -18.22
N SER A 5 -19.72 0.07 -19.13
CA SER A 5 -20.17 0.01 -20.52
C SER A 5 -19.78 -1.31 -21.18
N ALA A 6 -20.51 -1.74 -22.20
CA ALA A 6 -20.19 -2.97 -22.93
C ALA A 6 -18.78 -2.93 -23.55
N LYS A 7 -18.33 -1.74 -24.00
CA LYS A 7 -17.00 -1.52 -24.55
C LYS A 7 -15.90 -1.76 -23.50
N ALA A 8 -16.03 -1.14 -22.32
CA ALA A 8 -15.07 -1.32 -21.23
C ALA A 8 -15.06 -2.76 -20.71
N ALA A 9 -16.24 -3.39 -20.55
CA ALA A 9 -16.34 -4.79 -20.12
C ALA A 9 -15.65 -5.75 -21.09
N THR A 10 -15.81 -5.56 -22.40
CA THR A 10 -15.15 -6.37 -23.43
C THR A 10 -13.63 -6.16 -23.39
N ALA A 11 -13.18 -4.90 -23.28
CA ALA A 11 -11.76 -4.58 -23.21
C ALA A 11 -11.09 -5.15 -21.95
N LEU A 12 -11.76 -5.10 -20.79
CA LEU A 12 -11.29 -5.75 -19.57
C LEU A 12 -11.15 -7.27 -19.71
N GLY A 13 -12.11 -7.92 -20.40
CA GLY A 13 -12.06 -9.36 -20.66
C GLY A 13 -10.88 -9.80 -21.53
N GLY A 14 -10.35 -8.88 -22.34
CA GLY A 14 -9.15 -9.10 -23.16
C GLY A 14 -7.85 -8.62 -22.52
N LEU A 15 -7.91 -8.00 -21.32
CA LEU A 15 -6.72 -7.51 -20.63
C LEU A 15 -5.85 -8.69 -20.17
N GLY A 16 -4.58 -8.66 -20.56
CA GLY A 16 -3.57 -9.60 -20.10
C GLY A 16 -3.12 -9.31 -18.65
N ALA A 17 -1.83 -9.41 -18.38
CA ALA A 17 -1.29 -9.08 -17.08
C ALA A 17 -1.38 -7.57 -16.82
N LEU A 18 -1.90 -7.19 -15.65
CA LEU A 18 -1.92 -5.82 -15.15
C LEU A 18 -0.88 -5.67 -14.05
N GLU A 19 0.00 -4.69 -14.17
CA GLU A 19 0.94 -4.38 -13.10
C GLU A 19 0.25 -3.54 -12.00
N THR A 20 0.61 -3.81 -10.76
CA THR A 20 0.08 -3.06 -9.60
C THR A 20 0.31 -1.55 -9.73
N MET A 21 1.43 -1.15 -10.34
CA MET A 21 1.75 0.26 -10.58
C MET A 21 0.80 0.92 -11.57
N ASP A 22 0.38 0.22 -12.62
CA ASP A 22 -0.60 0.74 -13.59
C ASP A 22 -1.96 0.96 -12.92
N PHE A 23 -2.36 0.02 -12.06
CA PHE A 23 -3.60 0.13 -11.31
C PHE A 23 -3.55 1.26 -10.26
N ASP A 24 -2.44 1.40 -9.56
CA ASP A 24 -2.21 2.48 -8.60
C ASP A 24 -2.26 3.85 -9.29
N ASN A 25 -1.49 4.03 -10.36
CA ASN A 25 -1.47 5.27 -11.14
C ASN A 25 -2.87 5.62 -11.69
N PHE A 26 -3.60 4.64 -12.21
CA PHE A 26 -4.97 4.83 -12.67
C PHE A 26 -5.91 5.28 -11.54
N CYS A 27 -5.85 4.62 -10.38
CA CYS A 27 -6.67 4.97 -9.22
C CYS A 27 -6.35 6.38 -8.69
N ALA A 28 -5.08 6.76 -8.73
CA ALA A 28 -4.60 8.09 -8.33
C ALA A 28 -4.86 9.19 -9.36
N ALA A 29 -5.35 8.85 -10.56
CA ALA A 29 -5.41 9.74 -11.72
C ALA A 29 -4.03 10.35 -12.05
N TYR A 30 -2.96 9.58 -11.87
CA TYR A 30 -1.59 9.98 -12.11
C TYR A 30 -1.14 9.54 -13.50
N HIS A 31 -0.71 10.52 -14.31
CA HIS A 31 -0.14 10.27 -15.63
C HIS A 31 1.38 10.17 -15.52
N CYS A 32 1.94 9.13 -16.09
CA CYS A 32 3.38 8.95 -16.22
C CYS A 32 3.77 9.28 -17.66
N ASP A 33 4.68 10.24 -17.84
CA ASP A 33 5.05 10.72 -19.18
C ASP A 33 5.71 9.63 -20.05
N ASP A 34 6.36 8.66 -19.41
CA ASP A 34 7.12 7.62 -20.10
C ASP A 34 6.31 6.34 -20.40
N ARG A 35 5.03 6.28 -19.99
CA ARG A 35 4.26 5.04 -20.06
C ARG A 35 2.76 5.29 -20.24
N VAL A 36 2.19 4.65 -21.25
CA VAL A 36 0.73 4.65 -21.46
C VAL A 36 0.08 3.69 -20.45
N ASN A 37 -0.83 4.21 -19.64
CA ASN A 37 -1.61 3.38 -18.74
C ASN A 37 -2.75 2.70 -19.50
N LEU A 38 -2.70 1.37 -19.62
CA LEU A 38 -3.70 0.59 -20.34
C LEU A 38 -5.13 0.78 -19.81
N LEU A 39 -5.28 1.01 -18.51
CA LEU A 39 -6.58 1.22 -17.90
C LEU A 39 -7.22 2.55 -18.31
N GLU A 40 -6.43 3.58 -18.61
CA GLU A 40 -6.97 4.84 -19.13
C GLU A 40 -7.59 4.67 -20.54
N ALA A 41 -6.98 3.83 -21.36
CA ALA A 41 -7.54 3.51 -22.68
C ALA A 41 -8.82 2.65 -22.58
N ILE A 42 -8.87 1.72 -21.64
CA ILE A 42 -10.04 0.86 -21.37
C ILE A 42 -11.20 1.69 -20.81
N PHE A 43 -10.91 2.54 -19.84
CA PHE A 43 -11.88 3.40 -19.16
C PHE A 43 -11.82 4.85 -19.69
N ALA A 44 -11.82 5.00 -21.03
CA ALA A 44 -11.83 6.32 -21.66
C ALA A 44 -13.11 7.12 -21.39
N ASP A 45 -14.22 6.44 -21.06
CA ASP A 45 -15.45 7.08 -20.59
C ASP A 45 -15.33 7.50 -19.14
N ALA A 46 -15.78 8.73 -18.84
CA ALA A 46 -15.61 9.32 -17.50
C ALA A 46 -16.38 8.56 -16.41
N ASP A 47 -17.56 8.03 -16.72
CA ASP A 47 -18.38 7.29 -15.76
C ASP A 47 -17.78 5.91 -15.48
N ASP A 48 -17.30 5.24 -16.52
CA ASP A 48 -16.56 3.98 -16.38
C ASP A 48 -15.27 4.18 -15.56
N ALA A 49 -14.50 5.24 -15.84
CA ALA A 49 -13.29 5.57 -15.10
C ALA A 49 -13.58 5.86 -13.62
N LYS A 50 -14.62 6.65 -13.35
CA LYS A 50 -15.05 6.95 -11.97
C LYS A 50 -15.47 5.69 -11.22
N MET A 51 -16.25 4.82 -11.87
CA MET A 51 -16.67 3.55 -11.28
C MET A 51 -15.48 2.64 -11.01
N ALA A 52 -14.55 2.52 -11.96
CA ALA A 52 -13.35 1.69 -11.80
C ALA A 52 -12.46 2.18 -10.64
N ARG A 53 -12.25 3.50 -10.49
CA ARG A 53 -11.53 4.07 -9.34
C ARG A 53 -12.26 3.82 -8.02
N ARG A 54 -13.59 3.98 -8.00
CA ARG A 54 -14.41 3.70 -6.82
C ARG A 54 -14.30 2.24 -6.34
N LEU A 55 -14.11 1.30 -7.26
CA LEU A 55 -13.89 -0.11 -6.94
C LEU A 55 -12.43 -0.40 -6.59
N GLY A 56 -11.49 0.31 -7.21
CA GLY A 56 -10.06 0.07 -7.04
C GLY A 56 -9.48 0.63 -5.74
N ILE A 57 -9.85 1.85 -5.36
CA ILE A 57 -9.33 2.50 -4.14
C ILE A 57 -9.50 1.62 -2.89
N PRO A 58 -10.67 1.01 -2.61
CA PRO A 58 -10.86 0.13 -1.46
C PRO A 58 -9.94 -1.10 -1.44
N VAL A 59 -9.40 -1.52 -2.58
CA VAL A 59 -8.41 -2.61 -2.63
C VAL A 59 -7.11 -2.19 -1.95
N PHE A 60 -6.64 -0.96 -2.24
CA PHE A 60 -5.45 -0.40 -1.59
C PHE A 60 -5.70 -0.10 -0.10
N GLU A 61 -6.86 0.42 0.25
CA GLU A 61 -7.25 0.65 1.66
C GLU A 61 -7.23 -0.65 2.44
N ARG A 62 -7.84 -1.71 1.89
CA ARG A 62 -7.82 -3.04 2.50
C ARG A 62 -6.40 -3.59 2.64
N ALA A 63 -5.55 -3.41 1.63
CA ALA A 63 -4.15 -3.84 1.68
C ALA A 63 -3.40 -3.13 2.82
N ALA A 64 -3.60 -1.82 3.00
CA ALA A 64 -2.99 -1.06 4.09
C ALA A 64 -3.47 -1.54 5.47
N VAL A 65 -4.77 -1.78 5.63
CA VAL A 65 -5.34 -2.32 6.88
C VAL A 65 -4.78 -3.71 7.19
N LEU A 66 -4.73 -4.61 6.20
CA LEU A 66 -4.16 -5.95 6.40
C LEU A 66 -2.68 -5.91 6.74
N THR A 67 -1.92 -4.99 6.13
CA THR A 67 -0.51 -4.76 6.50
C THR A 67 -0.40 -4.35 7.97
N ALA A 68 -1.21 -3.40 8.41
CA ALA A 68 -1.23 -2.97 9.80
C ALA A 68 -1.61 -4.11 10.77
N VAL A 69 -2.61 -4.94 10.40
CA VAL A 69 -3.01 -6.11 11.21
C VAL A 69 -1.86 -7.11 11.38
N HIS A 70 -1.13 -7.42 10.30
CA HIS A 70 0.02 -8.31 10.38
C HIS A 70 1.13 -7.74 11.27
N LEU A 71 1.49 -6.46 11.07
CA LEU A 71 2.50 -5.78 11.89
C LEU A 71 2.07 -5.73 13.35
N ALA A 72 0.82 -5.39 13.64
CA ALA A 72 0.29 -5.40 15.00
C ALA A 72 0.35 -6.79 15.65
N ALA A 73 0.03 -7.84 14.91
CA ALA A 73 0.11 -9.21 15.41
C ALA A 73 1.55 -9.59 15.81
N PHE A 74 2.55 -9.21 15.01
CA PHE A 74 3.96 -9.42 15.36
C PHE A 74 4.36 -8.63 16.60
N CYS A 75 3.98 -7.35 16.71
CA CYS A 75 4.26 -6.52 17.88
C CYS A 75 3.63 -7.13 19.16
N ILE A 76 2.37 -7.53 19.08
CA ILE A 76 1.68 -8.17 20.23
C ILE A 76 2.37 -9.47 20.63
N LYS A 77 2.76 -10.28 19.65
CA LYS A 77 3.42 -11.58 19.88
C LYS A 77 4.82 -11.42 20.47
N SER A 78 5.54 -10.35 20.17
CA SER A 78 6.87 -10.10 20.74
C SER A 78 6.84 -9.86 22.25
N GLY A 79 5.74 -9.32 22.76
CA GLY A 79 5.63 -8.91 24.17
C GLY A 79 6.40 -7.63 24.52
N GLU A 80 7.00 -6.98 23.52
CA GLU A 80 7.81 -5.77 23.67
C GLU A 80 6.97 -4.49 23.56
N GLY A 81 7.61 -3.33 23.76
CA GLY A 81 6.98 -2.02 23.52
C GLY A 81 6.02 -1.57 24.62
N VAL A 82 6.06 -2.18 25.81
CA VAL A 82 5.22 -1.78 26.95
C VAL A 82 5.68 -0.43 27.49
N GLU A 83 7.00 -0.19 27.48
CA GLU A 83 7.57 1.07 27.94
C GLU A 83 7.64 2.09 26.79
N PRO A 84 7.12 3.32 26.97
CA PRO A 84 7.15 4.35 25.93
C PRO A 84 8.56 4.74 25.47
N THR A 85 9.55 4.58 26.35
CA THR A 85 10.97 4.88 26.08
C THR A 85 11.69 3.77 25.31
N ALA A 86 11.06 2.59 25.18
CA ALA A 86 11.59 1.44 24.47
C ALA A 86 10.55 0.90 23.44
N PRO A 87 10.17 1.69 22.43
CA PRO A 87 9.18 1.27 21.44
C PRO A 87 9.74 0.16 20.55
N ILE A 88 8.83 -0.66 20.01
CA ILE A 88 9.19 -1.66 18.99
C ILE A 88 9.59 -0.95 17.71
N ALA A 89 10.79 -1.20 17.22
CA ALA A 89 11.22 -0.70 15.91
C ALA A 89 10.63 -1.58 14.78
N ILE A 90 9.79 -1.00 13.93
CA ILE A 90 9.24 -1.67 12.75
C ILE A 90 9.98 -1.15 11.53
N ASN A 91 10.91 -1.94 11.00
CA ASN A 91 11.57 -1.63 9.73
C ASN A 91 10.63 -1.95 8.58
N VAL A 92 10.34 -0.93 7.77
CA VAL A 92 9.53 -1.08 6.57
C VAL A 92 10.38 -0.80 5.34
N ASP A 93 10.39 -1.75 4.42
CA ASP A 93 10.96 -1.57 3.09
C ASP A 93 9.94 -2.00 2.03
N GLY A 94 10.04 -1.42 0.85
CA GLY A 94 9.21 -1.79 -0.29
C GLY A 94 8.46 -0.63 -0.92
N SER A 95 8.29 -0.76 -2.24
CA SER A 95 7.67 0.28 -3.08
C SER A 95 6.19 0.50 -2.75
N THR A 96 5.46 -0.54 -2.38
CA THR A 96 4.03 -0.43 -2.04
C THR A 96 3.81 0.51 -0.86
N TYR A 97 4.65 0.42 0.17
CA TYR A 97 4.50 1.27 1.35
C TYR A 97 4.80 2.75 1.06
N TYR A 98 5.85 3.01 0.29
CA TYR A 98 6.35 4.38 0.07
C TYR A 98 5.88 5.04 -1.23
N LYS A 99 5.45 4.27 -2.24
CA LYS A 99 5.20 4.78 -3.59
C LYS A 99 3.73 4.67 -4.03
N THR A 100 2.86 4.01 -3.24
CA THR A 100 1.42 3.98 -3.54
C THR A 100 0.85 5.39 -3.55
N ARG A 101 0.13 5.72 -4.60
CA ARG A 101 -0.46 7.04 -4.87
C ARG A 101 -1.97 7.06 -4.75
N ALA A 102 -2.63 5.92 -4.96
CA ALA A 102 -4.09 5.79 -4.88
C ALA A 102 -4.65 6.19 -3.51
N ILE A 103 -3.85 5.95 -2.46
CA ILE A 103 -4.15 6.33 -1.08
C ILE A 103 -2.87 6.75 -0.35
N PRO A 104 -2.94 7.48 0.76
CA PRO A 104 -1.81 7.70 1.67
C PRO A 104 -1.54 6.40 2.46
N PHE A 105 -0.90 5.41 1.81
CA PHE A 105 -0.76 4.05 2.31
C PHE A 105 -0.05 3.99 3.67
N ASP A 106 1.08 4.68 3.80
CA ASP A 106 1.87 4.76 5.04
C ASP A 106 1.07 5.39 6.19
N ALA A 107 0.37 6.49 5.93
CA ALA A 107 -0.47 7.15 6.93
C ALA A 107 -1.65 6.26 7.35
N THR A 108 -2.23 5.50 6.41
CA THR A 108 -3.29 4.55 6.72
C THR A 108 -2.77 3.41 7.60
N VAL A 109 -1.62 2.83 7.27
CA VAL A 109 -0.99 1.79 8.10
C VAL A 109 -0.70 2.30 9.51
N ARG A 110 -0.11 3.50 9.64
CA ARG A 110 0.20 4.11 10.95
C ARG A 110 -1.07 4.35 11.77
N ARG A 111 -2.11 4.92 11.16
CA ARG A 111 -3.39 5.14 11.85
C ARG A 111 -3.96 3.85 12.42
N GLU A 112 -3.95 2.77 11.65
CA GLU A 112 -4.46 1.47 12.10
C GLU A 112 -3.57 0.83 13.18
N LEU A 113 -2.24 0.99 13.08
CA LEU A 113 -1.31 0.56 14.13
C LEU A 113 -1.55 1.32 15.44
N ASP A 114 -1.71 2.65 15.38
CA ASP A 114 -2.02 3.47 16.56
C ASP A 114 -3.30 3.01 17.24
N GLU A 115 -4.34 2.70 16.45
CA GLU A 115 -5.60 2.22 17.00
C GLU A 115 -5.44 0.85 17.66
N MET A 116 -4.74 -0.10 17.02
CA MET A 116 -4.62 -1.47 17.51
C MET A 116 -3.60 -1.65 18.63
N LEU A 117 -2.48 -0.94 18.56
CA LEU A 117 -1.37 -1.10 19.51
C LEU A 117 -1.43 -0.06 20.62
N VAL A 118 -1.37 1.23 20.27
CA VAL A 118 -1.23 2.29 21.28
C VAL A 118 -2.53 2.45 22.05
N LYS A 119 -3.64 2.72 21.39
CA LYS A 119 -4.91 3.03 22.05
C LYS A 119 -5.54 1.84 22.77
N ARG A 120 -5.48 0.65 22.17
CA ARG A 120 -6.16 -0.53 22.75
C ARG A 120 -5.29 -1.35 23.67
N ARG A 121 -3.96 -1.29 23.56
CA ARG A 121 -3.04 -2.21 24.26
C ARG A 121 -1.89 -1.51 24.99
N ASN A 122 -1.74 -0.21 24.84
CA ASN A 122 -0.59 0.55 25.38
C ASN A 122 0.76 -0.06 24.93
N ILE A 123 0.83 -0.52 23.67
CA ILE A 123 2.06 -1.00 23.04
C ILE A 123 2.60 0.12 22.15
N HIS A 124 3.82 0.54 22.40
CA HIS A 124 4.48 1.61 21.67
C HIS A 124 5.36 1.06 20.56
N TYR A 125 5.32 1.70 19.40
CA TYR A 125 6.12 1.34 18.24
C TYR A 125 6.74 2.57 17.59
N ALA A 126 7.80 2.37 16.81
CA ALA A 126 8.41 3.38 15.97
C ALA A 126 8.67 2.80 14.58
N ILE A 127 8.31 3.54 13.54
CA ILE A 127 8.72 3.25 12.17
C ILE A 127 9.81 4.26 11.84
N PRO A 128 11.09 3.85 11.81
CA PRO A 128 12.20 4.75 11.53
C PRO A 128 12.10 5.34 10.12
N PRO A 129 12.77 6.46 9.84
CA PRO A 129 12.88 7.00 8.50
C PRO A 129 13.42 5.95 7.53
N ARG A 130 12.96 6.04 6.28
CA ARG A 130 13.46 5.16 5.22
C ARG A 130 14.97 5.31 5.07
N VAL A 131 15.65 4.18 5.01
CA VAL A 131 17.05 4.09 4.63
C VAL A 131 17.10 3.59 3.19
N ASP A 132 17.67 4.38 2.28
CA ASP A 132 17.86 3.94 0.90
C ASP A 132 18.86 2.78 0.88
N ASP A 133 18.57 1.79 0.04
CA ASP A 133 19.37 0.57 -0.07
C ASP A 133 19.54 -0.23 1.25
N ALA A 134 18.59 -0.11 2.18
CA ALA A 134 18.62 -0.79 3.47
C ALA A 134 18.95 -2.30 3.38
N PRO A 135 18.44 -3.09 2.41
CA PRO A 135 18.81 -4.49 2.25
C PRO A 135 20.29 -4.66 1.92
N LEU A 136 20.87 -3.80 1.09
CA LEU A 136 22.28 -3.85 0.71
C LEU A 136 23.18 -3.48 1.90
N VAL A 137 22.81 -2.41 2.62
CA VAL A 137 23.54 -1.99 3.83
C VAL A 137 23.48 -3.08 4.90
N GLY A 138 22.31 -3.68 5.13
CA GLY A 138 22.14 -4.78 6.08
C GLY A 138 22.97 -6.02 5.70
N ALA A 139 22.99 -6.39 4.42
CA ALA A 139 23.82 -7.48 3.93
C ALA A 139 25.33 -7.20 4.10
N ALA A 140 25.77 -5.96 3.83
CA ALA A 140 27.16 -5.56 4.02
C ALA A 140 27.58 -5.65 5.50
N ILE A 141 26.73 -5.16 6.42
CA ILE A 141 26.98 -5.26 7.86
C ILE A 141 27.07 -6.72 8.30
N ALA A 142 26.13 -7.55 7.87
CA ALA A 142 26.13 -8.97 8.22
C ALA A 142 27.37 -9.73 7.70
N ALA A 143 27.93 -9.32 6.56
CA ALA A 143 29.14 -9.90 6.00
C ALA A 143 30.42 -9.50 6.74
N MET A 144 30.36 -8.44 7.57
CA MET A 144 31.48 -7.93 8.37
C MET A 144 31.52 -8.49 9.80
N MET A 145 30.48 -9.18 10.23
CA MET A 145 30.37 -9.84 11.54
C MET A 145 30.84 -11.30 11.49
#